data_141cba8f77dd52532f11ea49d35fa0fc
#
_entry.id   141cba8f77dd52532f11ea49d35fa0fc
#
_cell.length_a   1.000
_cell.length_b   1.000
_cell.length_c   1.000
_cell.angle_alpha   90.00
_cell.angle_beta   90.00
_cell.angle_gamma   90.00
#
_symmetry.space_group_name_H-M   'P 1'
#
loop_
_entity.id
_entity.type
_entity.pdbx_description
1 polymer ?
#
loop_
_entity_poly.entity_id
_entity_poly.type
_entity_poly.pdbx_seq_one_letter_code
_entity_poly.pdbx_strand_id
1 'polypeptide(L)'
;ISAKKTTSKDFITANHPEVKHALFNDKGALDVALLKTQLVKGQKNFVLMEIEKASTILSITNILKGLQKEYDIQLAVFELYDALNFEEIPMKNLADLKLLFPSATKVAETPEEKIFEKQFKKINNIYPNAAAKKGFDVTFDAMLRICQPEGFVKSAATTKTEYIENAFDYNSSNGLISNNATYLLYYDSDLTIKQAQ
;
A
#
# COMPACT_ATOMS: atom_id res chain seq x y z
N ILE A 1 9.60 13.44 -4.98
CA ILE A 1 8.41 13.62 -5.84
C ILE A 1 8.90 13.85 -7.26
N SER A 2 8.43 13.00 -8.20
CA SER A 2 8.78 13.16 -9.61
C SER A 2 8.09 14.37 -10.22
N ALA A 3 8.78 15.13 -11.06
CA ALA A 3 8.20 16.25 -11.81
C ALA A 3 7.06 15.83 -12.78
N LYS A 4 6.88 14.53 -13.04
CA LYS A 4 5.86 14.00 -13.96
C LYS A 4 4.50 13.73 -13.33
N LYS A 5 4.39 13.63 -11.99
CA LYS A 5 3.11 13.41 -11.31
C LYS A 5 2.72 14.68 -10.53
N THR A 6 2.31 15.71 -11.24
CA THR A 6 1.83 16.96 -10.66
C THR A 6 0.55 16.75 -9.85
N THR A 7 -0.34 15.87 -10.30
CA THR A 7 -1.66 15.63 -9.69
C THR A 7 -1.58 15.21 -8.22
N SER A 8 -0.72 14.24 -7.88
CA SER A 8 -0.57 13.79 -6.48
C SER A 8 0.07 14.88 -5.62
N LYS A 9 1.07 15.60 -6.15
CA LYS A 9 1.68 16.73 -5.46
C LYS A 9 0.68 17.85 -5.19
N ASP A 10 -0.11 18.21 -6.21
CA ASP A 10 -1.10 19.28 -6.11
C ASP A 10 -2.20 18.89 -5.11
N PHE A 11 -2.66 17.63 -5.15
CA PHE A 11 -3.62 17.10 -4.17
C PHE A 11 -3.08 17.16 -2.73
N ILE A 12 -1.83 16.72 -2.50
CA ILE A 12 -1.19 16.77 -1.19
C ILE A 12 -1.05 18.22 -0.73
N THR A 13 -0.57 19.11 -1.60
CA THR A 13 -0.38 20.52 -1.24
C THR A 13 -1.69 21.22 -0.89
N ALA A 14 -2.78 20.86 -1.57
CA ALA A 14 -4.11 21.43 -1.33
C ALA A 14 -4.75 20.91 -0.04
N ASN A 15 -4.59 19.61 0.28
CA ASN A 15 -5.28 18.97 1.41
C ASN A 15 -4.39 18.80 2.65
N HIS A 16 -3.07 18.82 2.48
CA HIS A 16 -2.06 18.60 3.52
C HIS A 16 -0.92 19.62 3.38
N PRO A 17 -1.19 20.92 3.63
CA PRO A 17 -0.18 22.00 3.46
C PRO A 17 1.00 21.85 4.42
N GLU A 18 0.88 21.07 5.50
CA GLU A 18 1.95 20.74 6.44
C GLU A 18 3.02 19.82 5.84
N VAL A 19 2.71 19.11 4.75
CA VAL A 19 3.66 18.19 4.09
C VAL A 19 4.74 18.98 3.37
N LYS A 20 5.98 18.73 3.75
CA LYS A 20 7.16 19.38 3.16
C LYS A 20 7.61 18.66 1.90
N HIS A 21 8.11 19.41 0.95
CA HIS A 21 8.56 18.87 -0.33
C HIS A 21 10.09 18.83 -0.39
N ALA A 22 10.66 17.63 -0.59
CA ALA A 22 12.07 17.48 -0.93
C ALA A 22 12.25 17.70 -2.44
N LEU A 23 13.25 18.49 -2.79
CA LEU A 23 13.54 18.87 -4.17
C LEU A 23 14.68 18.01 -4.72
N PHE A 24 14.59 17.74 -6.03
CA PHE A 24 15.70 17.22 -6.80
C PHE A 24 16.40 18.40 -7.50
N ASN A 25 17.72 18.32 -7.60
CA ASN A 25 18.46 19.27 -8.42
C ASN A 25 18.26 18.97 -9.92
N ASP A 26 18.73 19.84 -10.79
CA ASP A 26 18.60 19.73 -12.25
C ASP A 26 19.20 18.44 -12.84
N LYS A 27 20.05 17.75 -12.07
CA LYS A 27 20.64 16.45 -12.43
C LYS A 27 19.83 15.26 -11.92
N GLY A 28 18.70 15.51 -11.26
CA GLY A 28 17.84 14.46 -10.68
C GLY A 28 18.40 13.84 -9.39
N ALA A 29 19.32 14.50 -8.71
CA ALA A 29 19.80 14.08 -7.41
C ALA A 29 19.02 14.76 -6.28
N LEU A 30 18.74 14.01 -5.22
CA LEU A 30 18.05 14.52 -4.03
C LEU A 30 18.94 15.56 -3.31
N ASP A 31 18.38 16.71 -2.98
CA ASP A 31 19.03 17.67 -2.11
C ASP A 31 18.99 17.19 -0.65
N VAL A 32 20.07 16.54 -0.24
CA VAL A 32 20.21 15.93 1.10
C VAL A 32 20.27 17.01 2.19
N ALA A 33 20.86 18.17 1.90
CA ALA A 33 20.96 19.25 2.87
C ALA A 33 19.57 19.81 3.18
N LEU A 34 18.78 20.09 2.16
CA LEU A 34 17.40 20.51 2.31
C LEU A 34 16.56 19.45 3.00
N LEU A 35 16.68 18.17 2.61
CA LEU A 35 15.95 17.07 3.26
C LEU A 35 16.23 17.02 4.77
N LYS A 36 17.51 17.14 5.18
CA LYS A 36 17.88 17.14 6.62
C LYS A 36 17.22 18.29 7.40
N THR A 37 16.97 19.44 6.79
CA THR A 37 16.27 20.55 7.46
C THR A 37 14.78 20.27 7.68
N GLN A 38 14.22 19.32 6.94
CA GLN A 38 12.81 18.95 7.01
C GLN A 38 12.55 17.79 7.97
N LEU A 39 13.57 16.93 8.23
CA LEU A 39 13.46 15.81 9.13
C LEU A 39 13.56 16.25 10.60
N VAL A 40 12.78 15.61 11.46
CA VAL A 40 12.71 15.90 12.89
C VAL A 40 13.38 14.77 13.68
N LYS A 41 14.38 15.09 14.49
CA LYS A 41 15.04 14.12 15.38
C LYS A 41 14.11 13.70 16.52
N GLY A 42 14.16 12.42 16.88
CA GLY A 42 13.36 11.87 17.99
C GLY A 42 11.88 11.65 17.65
N GLN A 43 11.49 11.87 16.40
CA GLN A 43 10.14 11.60 15.90
C GLN A 43 10.21 10.73 14.65
N LYS A 44 9.13 9.97 14.39
CA LYS A 44 8.99 9.22 13.15
C LYS A 44 8.75 10.17 11.98
N ASN A 45 9.57 10.05 10.95
CA ASN A 45 9.47 10.82 9.72
C ASN A 45 8.96 9.89 8.61
N PHE A 46 7.80 10.19 8.06
CA PHE A 46 7.29 9.51 6.86
C PHE A 46 7.81 10.23 5.61
N VAL A 47 8.51 9.49 4.76
CA VAL A 47 8.99 9.99 3.47
C VAL A 47 8.18 9.34 2.36
N LEU A 48 7.27 10.12 1.77
CA LEU A 48 6.48 9.66 0.62
C LEU A 48 7.29 9.83 -0.66
N MET A 49 7.52 8.73 -1.37
CA MET A 49 8.26 8.70 -2.62
C MET A 49 7.33 8.36 -3.79
N GLU A 50 7.43 9.15 -4.84
CA GLU A 50 6.67 8.95 -6.07
C GLU A 50 7.64 9.08 -7.26
N ILE A 51 8.39 8.03 -7.54
CA ILE A 51 9.48 7.99 -8.52
C ILE A 51 9.44 6.66 -9.25
N GLU A 52 9.43 6.71 -10.58
CA GLU A 52 9.35 5.53 -11.43
C GLU A 52 10.71 5.00 -11.91
N LYS A 53 11.79 5.77 -11.76
CA LYS A 53 13.11 5.39 -12.25
C LYS A 53 13.89 4.60 -11.19
N ALA A 54 14.15 3.32 -11.43
CA ALA A 54 14.82 2.40 -10.50
C ALA A 54 16.17 2.93 -9.99
N SER A 55 17.02 3.47 -10.86
CA SER A 55 18.32 4.05 -10.44
C SER A 55 18.17 5.23 -9.47
N THR A 56 17.12 6.03 -9.63
CA THR A 56 16.82 7.14 -8.72
C THR A 56 16.27 6.61 -7.39
N ILE A 57 15.39 5.61 -7.42
CA ILE A 57 14.88 4.93 -6.23
C ILE A 57 16.03 4.32 -5.43
N LEU A 58 16.95 3.61 -6.10
CA LEU A 58 18.13 3.02 -5.47
C LEU A 58 19.01 4.09 -4.77
N SER A 59 19.25 5.21 -5.45
CA SER A 59 20.01 6.33 -4.87
C SER A 59 19.33 6.89 -3.63
N ILE A 60 18.01 7.13 -3.70
CA ILE A 60 17.24 7.69 -2.59
C ILE A 60 17.17 6.74 -1.42
N THR A 61 16.88 5.46 -1.66
CA THR A 61 16.82 4.46 -0.57
C THR A 61 18.15 4.32 0.15
N ASN A 62 19.28 4.39 -0.57
CA ASN A 62 20.61 4.39 0.04
C ASN A 62 20.87 5.66 0.89
N ILE A 63 20.44 6.83 0.42
CA ILE A 63 20.56 8.08 1.17
C ILE A 63 19.71 8.01 2.44
N LEU A 64 18.43 7.61 2.33
CA LEU A 64 17.52 7.52 3.47
C LEU A 64 18.03 6.52 4.53
N LYS A 65 18.57 5.37 4.11
CA LYS A 65 19.21 4.41 5.02
C LYS A 65 20.40 5.04 5.76
N GLY A 66 21.23 5.80 5.07
CA GLY A 66 22.34 6.54 5.69
C GLY A 66 21.84 7.51 6.77
N LEU A 67 20.69 8.14 6.57
CA LEU A 67 20.08 9.09 7.50
C LEU A 67 19.36 8.42 8.68
N GLN A 68 19.02 7.14 8.62
CA GLN A 68 18.41 6.40 9.74
C GLN A 68 19.30 6.34 11.00
N LYS A 69 20.59 6.62 10.87
CA LYS A 69 21.50 6.77 12.03
C LYS A 69 21.16 7.99 12.89
N GLU A 70 20.50 8.98 12.30
CA GLU A 70 20.21 10.27 12.96
C GLU A 70 18.69 10.50 13.12
N TYR A 71 17.86 9.87 12.26
CA TYR A 71 16.42 10.09 12.17
C TYR A 71 15.68 8.77 12.08
N ASP A 72 14.52 8.67 12.73
CA ASP A 72 13.59 7.56 12.50
C ASP A 72 12.83 7.83 11.19
N ILE A 73 13.15 7.08 10.13
CA ILE A 73 12.60 7.28 8.78
C ILE A 73 11.84 6.03 8.36
N GLN A 74 10.61 6.21 7.94
CA GLN A 74 9.80 5.22 7.25
C GLN A 74 9.48 5.70 5.83
N LEU A 75 9.79 4.86 4.84
CA LEU A 75 9.47 5.12 3.44
C LEU A 75 8.02 4.74 3.16
N ALA A 76 7.32 5.52 2.33
CA ALA A 76 5.97 5.21 1.87
C ALA A 76 5.85 5.46 0.37
N VAL A 77 4.96 4.73 -0.30
CA VAL A 77 4.58 4.91 -1.71
C VAL A 77 3.07 4.87 -1.86
N PHE A 78 2.53 5.50 -2.91
CA PHE A 78 1.10 5.42 -3.21
C PHE A 78 0.67 4.10 -3.84
N GLU A 79 1.60 3.43 -4.51
CA GLU A 79 1.38 2.13 -5.14
C GLU A 79 2.72 1.39 -5.28
N LEU A 80 2.66 0.07 -5.33
CA LEU A 80 3.81 -0.73 -5.76
C LEU A 80 3.82 -0.74 -7.28
N TYR A 81 4.85 -0.14 -7.88
CA TYR A 81 5.07 -0.12 -9.31
C TYR A 81 6.30 -0.94 -9.69
N ASP A 82 6.40 -1.32 -10.97
CA ASP A 82 7.42 -2.25 -11.48
C ASP A 82 8.87 -1.83 -11.16
N ALA A 83 9.13 -0.53 -11.06
CA ALA A 83 10.44 -0.02 -10.68
C ALA A 83 10.86 -0.33 -9.23
N LEU A 84 9.93 -0.79 -8.39
CA LEU A 84 10.21 -1.29 -7.04
C LEU A 84 10.48 -2.80 -7.00
N ASN A 85 10.67 -3.43 -8.18
CA ASN A 85 11.10 -4.82 -8.25
C ASN A 85 12.47 -5.01 -7.57
N PHE A 86 12.73 -6.23 -7.10
CA PHE A 86 13.92 -6.55 -6.32
C PHE A 86 15.15 -6.85 -7.19
N GLU A 87 15.04 -6.79 -8.50
CA GLU A 87 16.15 -7.02 -9.43
C GLU A 87 17.17 -5.89 -9.38
N GLU A 88 16.68 -4.64 -9.34
CA GLU A 88 17.54 -3.44 -9.30
C GLU A 88 17.64 -2.83 -7.90
N ILE A 89 16.62 -3.02 -7.05
CA ILE A 89 16.57 -2.43 -5.70
C ILE A 89 16.63 -3.56 -4.67
N PRO A 90 17.69 -3.65 -3.86
CA PRO A 90 17.79 -4.68 -2.84
C PRO A 90 16.59 -4.63 -1.88
N MET A 91 15.88 -5.75 -1.73
CA MET A 91 14.74 -5.89 -0.81
C MET A 91 15.10 -5.45 0.62
N LYS A 92 16.35 -5.70 1.03
CA LYS A 92 16.87 -5.23 2.32
C LYS A 92 16.78 -3.72 2.49
N ASN A 93 16.96 -2.93 1.42
CA ASN A 93 16.83 -1.48 1.50
C ASN A 93 15.39 -1.06 1.82
N LEU A 94 14.43 -1.72 1.19
CA LEU A 94 13.01 -1.46 1.39
C LEU A 94 12.55 -1.92 2.78
N ALA A 95 13.06 -3.07 3.24
CA ALA A 95 12.77 -3.61 4.57
C ALA A 95 13.39 -2.76 5.69
N ASP A 96 14.65 -2.33 5.54
CA ASP A 96 15.31 -1.44 6.52
C ASP A 96 14.54 -0.11 6.66
N LEU A 97 13.99 0.41 5.56
CA LEU A 97 13.16 1.63 5.54
C LEU A 97 11.68 1.36 5.86
N LYS A 98 11.31 0.11 6.15
CA LYS A 98 9.93 -0.32 6.42
C LYS A 98 8.96 0.23 5.38
N LEU A 99 9.27 0.00 4.08
CA LEU A 99 8.48 0.53 2.97
C LEU A 99 6.99 0.22 3.18
N LEU A 100 6.20 1.27 3.36
CA LEU A 100 4.76 1.25 3.53
C LEU A 100 4.08 1.44 2.17
N PHE A 101 3.11 0.58 1.86
CA PHE A 101 2.38 0.64 0.60
C PHE A 101 0.93 0.18 0.74
N PRO A 102 0.01 0.72 -0.07
CA PRO A 102 -1.38 0.26 -0.10
C PRO A 102 -1.51 -1.06 -0.85
N SER A 103 -2.45 -1.88 -0.40
CA SER A 103 -2.81 -3.16 -1.05
C SER A 103 -4.30 -3.38 -1.03
N ALA A 104 -4.83 -3.97 -2.10
CA ALA A 104 -6.23 -4.41 -2.17
C ALA A 104 -6.47 -5.72 -1.42
N THR A 105 -5.38 -6.45 -1.10
CA THR A 105 -5.44 -7.72 -0.38
C THR A 105 -4.62 -7.65 0.89
N LYS A 106 -5.09 -8.30 1.95
CA LYS A 106 -4.32 -8.43 3.19
C LYS A 106 -3.17 -9.44 3.03
N VAL A 107 -2.17 -9.31 3.88
CA VAL A 107 -1.20 -10.39 4.08
C VAL A 107 -1.87 -11.38 5.01
N ALA A 108 -2.13 -12.56 4.49
CA ALA A 108 -2.83 -13.54 5.26
C ALA A 108 -2.14 -14.90 5.24
N GLU A 109 -2.10 -15.50 6.38
CA GLU A 109 -2.30 -16.92 6.63
C GLU A 109 -3.29 -17.01 7.80
N THR A 110 -4.53 -16.57 7.58
CA THR A 110 -5.56 -16.70 8.62
C THR A 110 -6.05 -18.14 8.71
N PRO A 111 -6.60 -18.56 9.87
CA PRO A 111 -7.26 -19.86 9.98
C PRO A 111 -8.38 -20.05 8.96
N GLU A 112 -9.12 -19.00 8.65
CA GLU A 112 -10.20 -18.96 7.67
C GLU A 112 -9.67 -19.24 6.26
N GLU A 113 -8.56 -18.63 5.88
CA GLU A 113 -7.92 -18.89 4.59
C GLU A 113 -7.48 -20.35 4.46
N LYS A 114 -6.85 -20.91 5.49
CA LYS A 114 -6.45 -22.33 5.50
C LYS A 114 -7.65 -23.28 5.38
N ILE A 115 -8.76 -22.95 6.02
CA ILE A 115 -10.02 -23.71 5.88
C ILE A 115 -10.53 -23.61 4.45
N PHE A 116 -10.59 -22.40 3.88
CA PHE A 116 -11.01 -22.18 2.50
C PHE A 116 -10.15 -22.96 1.51
N GLU A 117 -8.83 -22.87 1.61
CA GLU A 117 -7.89 -23.58 0.72
C GLU A 117 -8.08 -25.11 0.79
N LYS A 118 -8.25 -25.64 1.99
CA LYS A 118 -8.50 -27.08 2.19
C LYS A 118 -9.80 -27.53 1.54
N GLN A 119 -10.87 -26.75 1.70
CA GLN A 119 -12.17 -27.06 1.11
C GLN A 119 -12.13 -26.93 -0.42
N PHE A 120 -11.54 -25.85 -0.93
CA PHE A 120 -11.38 -25.63 -2.36
C PHE A 120 -10.60 -26.77 -3.02
N LYS A 121 -9.46 -27.16 -2.41
CA LYS A 121 -8.66 -28.30 -2.89
C LYS A 121 -9.44 -29.60 -2.89
N LYS A 122 -10.24 -29.86 -1.86
CA LYS A 122 -11.07 -31.07 -1.76
C LYS A 122 -12.07 -31.18 -2.91
N ILE A 123 -12.65 -30.05 -3.34
CA ILE A 123 -13.67 -29.99 -4.38
C ILE A 123 -13.04 -30.00 -5.79
N ASN A 124 -11.96 -29.25 -5.96
CA ASN A 124 -11.41 -28.95 -7.28
C ASN A 124 -10.11 -29.73 -7.61
N ASN A 125 -9.55 -30.50 -6.66
CA ASN A 125 -8.25 -31.18 -6.75
C ASN A 125 -7.02 -30.27 -7.00
N ILE A 126 -7.18 -28.95 -6.87
CA ILE A 126 -6.11 -27.94 -7.00
C ILE A 126 -6.23 -26.94 -5.84
N TYR A 127 -5.13 -26.28 -5.50
CA TYR A 127 -5.19 -25.14 -4.58
C TYR A 127 -5.77 -23.89 -5.27
N PRO A 128 -6.50 -23.03 -4.53
CA PRO A 128 -6.99 -21.77 -5.09
C PRO A 128 -5.81 -20.85 -5.42
N ASN A 129 -5.87 -20.22 -6.57
CA ASN A 129 -5.00 -19.09 -6.91
C ASN A 129 -5.64 -17.76 -6.45
N ALA A 130 -4.95 -16.64 -6.61
CA ALA A 130 -5.44 -15.32 -6.24
C ALA A 130 -6.78 -14.97 -6.91
N ALA A 131 -6.97 -15.37 -8.18
CA ALA A 131 -8.24 -15.13 -8.88
C ALA A 131 -9.41 -15.92 -8.27
N ALA A 132 -9.16 -17.15 -7.84
CA ALA A 132 -10.18 -17.97 -7.18
C ALA A 132 -10.57 -17.40 -5.80
N LYS A 133 -9.60 -16.94 -5.00
CA LYS A 133 -9.84 -16.31 -3.71
C LYS A 133 -10.61 -15.01 -3.88
N LYS A 134 -10.17 -14.12 -4.79
CA LYS A 134 -10.86 -12.89 -5.11
C LYS A 134 -12.28 -13.12 -5.63
N GLY A 135 -12.46 -14.10 -6.53
CA GLY A 135 -13.78 -14.48 -7.04
C GLY A 135 -14.72 -14.95 -5.94
N PHE A 136 -14.21 -15.74 -5.00
CA PHE A 136 -14.97 -16.15 -3.82
C PHE A 136 -15.40 -14.95 -2.99
N ASP A 137 -14.46 -14.07 -2.58
CA ASP A 137 -14.74 -12.94 -1.72
C ASP A 137 -15.78 -11.99 -2.33
N VAL A 138 -15.60 -11.62 -3.62
CA VAL A 138 -16.53 -10.73 -4.33
C VAL A 138 -17.92 -11.33 -4.44
N THR A 139 -18.01 -12.64 -4.80
CA THR A 139 -19.30 -13.31 -4.96
C THR A 139 -19.99 -13.44 -3.61
N PHE A 140 -19.26 -13.84 -2.58
CA PHE A 140 -19.78 -14.05 -1.24
C PHE A 140 -20.29 -12.73 -0.63
N ASP A 141 -19.52 -11.64 -0.74
CA ASP A 141 -19.95 -10.30 -0.31
C ASP A 141 -21.23 -9.86 -1.02
N ALA A 142 -21.28 -10.01 -2.35
CA ALA A 142 -22.45 -9.62 -3.13
C ALA A 142 -23.69 -10.43 -2.75
N MET A 143 -23.55 -11.74 -2.60
CA MET A 143 -24.67 -12.61 -2.19
C MET A 143 -25.19 -12.26 -0.79
N LEU A 144 -24.30 -12.07 0.17
CA LEU A 144 -24.70 -11.72 1.54
C LEU A 144 -25.44 -10.38 1.57
N ARG A 145 -24.98 -9.38 0.81
CA ARG A 145 -25.64 -8.07 0.75
C ARG A 145 -26.98 -8.11 0.04
N ILE A 146 -27.13 -8.90 -1.03
CA ILE A 146 -28.42 -9.07 -1.72
C ILE A 146 -29.43 -9.75 -0.80
N CYS A 147 -29.00 -10.64 0.07
CA CYS A 147 -29.86 -11.32 1.04
C CYS A 147 -30.27 -10.46 2.24
N GLN A 148 -29.69 -9.26 2.42
CA GLN A 148 -30.14 -8.34 3.48
C GLN A 148 -31.52 -7.76 3.15
N PRO A 149 -32.36 -7.50 4.16
CA PRO A 149 -33.69 -6.91 3.94
C PRO A 149 -33.65 -5.58 3.17
N GLU A 150 -32.60 -4.77 3.39
CA GLU A 150 -32.39 -3.50 2.73
C GLU A 150 -31.77 -3.60 1.32
N GLY A 151 -31.33 -4.80 0.92
CA GLY A 151 -30.71 -5.08 -0.36
C GLY A 151 -29.26 -4.59 -0.49
N PHE A 152 -28.65 -4.88 -1.64
CA PHE A 152 -27.21 -4.63 -1.87
C PHE A 152 -26.81 -3.17 -1.66
N VAL A 153 -27.48 -2.22 -2.32
CA VAL A 153 -27.07 -0.82 -2.35
C VAL A 153 -27.00 -0.20 -0.95
N LYS A 154 -28.02 -0.47 -0.15
CA LYS A 154 -28.14 0.11 1.18
C LYS A 154 -27.18 -0.58 2.18
N SER A 155 -27.08 -1.88 2.10
CA SER A 155 -26.11 -2.67 2.87
C SER A 155 -24.67 -2.28 2.54
N ALA A 156 -24.35 -2.06 1.25
CA ALA A 156 -23.04 -1.61 0.81
C ALA A 156 -22.66 -0.24 1.40
N ALA A 157 -23.60 0.68 1.51
CA ALA A 157 -23.37 2.03 2.03
C ALA A 157 -23.14 2.08 3.55
N THR A 158 -23.53 1.06 4.31
CA THR A 158 -23.57 1.10 5.78
C THR A 158 -22.62 0.11 6.46
N THR A 159 -22.19 -0.93 5.76
CA THR A 159 -21.47 -2.04 6.38
C THR A 159 -20.16 -2.35 5.66
N LYS A 160 -19.07 -2.30 6.40
CA LYS A 160 -17.77 -2.83 5.94
C LYS A 160 -17.69 -4.32 6.22
N THR A 161 -17.09 -5.06 5.30
CA THR A 161 -16.89 -6.51 5.43
C THR A 161 -15.46 -6.89 5.06
N GLU A 162 -15.00 -8.02 5.57
CA GLU A 162 -13.69 -8.59 5.26
C GLU A 162 -13.81 -10.12 5.20
N TYR A 163 -13.14 -10.71 4.22
CA TYR A 163 -13.21 -12.18 4.00
C TYR A 163 -11.81 -12.79 3.90
N ILE A 164 -11.57 -13.65 2.91
CA ILE A 164 -10.32 -14.43 2.80
C ILE A 164 -9.11 -13.53 2.57
N GLU A 165 -9.13 -12.70 1.52
CA GLU A 165 -8.04 -11.79 1.18
C GLU A 165 -8.50 -10.34 1.04
N ASN A 166 -9.80 -10.09 0.79
CA ASN A 166 -10.30 -8.78 0.42
C ASN A 166 -11.23 -8.21 1.48
N ALA A 167 -11.18 -6.89 1.63
CA ALA A 167 -12.17 -6.11 2.37
C ALA A 167 -13.06 -5.33 1.40
N PHE A 168 -14.26 -5.00 1.86
CA PHE A 168 -15.23 -4.23 1.12
C PHE A 168 -15.75 -3.07 1.96
N ASP A 169 -15.45 -1.85 1.49
CA ASP A 169 -15.87 -0.57 2.03
C ASP A 169 -16.35 0.29 0.87
N TYR A 170 -17.62 0.15 0.55
CA TYR A 170 -18.17 0.79 -0.63
C TYR A 170 -18.48 2.26 -0.39
N ASN A 171 -18.07 3.08 -1.35
CA ASN A 171 -18.43 4.48 -1.41
C ASN A 171 -19.26 4.74 -2.68
N SER A 172 -20.27 5.58 -2.54
CA SER A 172 -21.09 6.02 -3.66
C SER A 172 -20.76 7.46 -4.01
N SER A 173 -20.31 7.69 -5.24
CA SER A 173 -20.02 9.01 -5.78
C SER A 173 -20.56 9.10 -7.21
N ASN A 174 -21.35 10.13 -7.49
CA ASN A 174 -21.92 10.39 -8.84
C ASN A 174 -22.67 9.18 -9.44
N GLY A 175 -23.37 8.40 -8.61
CA GLY A 175 -24.10 7.21 -9.05
C GLY A 175 -23.24 5.97 -9.31
N LEU A 176 -21.93 6.04 -9.08
CA LEU A 176 -21.02 4.91 -9.13
C LEU A 176 -20.76 4.41 -7.72
N ILE A 177 -20.79 3.09 -7.56
CA ILE A 177 -20.41 2.42 -6.32
C ILE A 177 -19.02 1.80 -6.55
N SER A 178 -18.06 2.19 -5.73
CA SER A 178 -16.68 1.66 -5.77
C SER A 178 -16.27 1.12 -4.41
N ASN A 179 -15.46 0.06 -4.41
CA ASN A 179 -14.83 -0.43 -3.20
C ASN A 179 -13.56 0.38 -2.92
N ASN A 180 -13.51 1.05 -1.79
CA ASN A 180 -12.37 1.85 -1.32
C ASN A 180 -11.56 1.16 -0.20
N ALA A 181 -11.92 -0.09 0.14
CA ALA A 181 -11.15 -0.83 1.13
C ALA A 181 -9.71 -0.99 0.69
N THR A 182 -8.80 -0.65 1.59
CA THR A 182 -7.35 -0.69 1.35
C THR A 182 -6.66 -1.11 2.63
N TYR A 183 -5.74 -2.05 2.51
CA TYR A 183 -4.80 -2.40 3.57
C TYR A 183 -3.53 -1.58 3.41
N LEU A 184 -2.92 -1.19 4.53
CA LEU A 184 -1.57 -0.66 4.54
C LEU A 184 -0.63 -1.79 4.94
N LEU A 185 0.28 -2.14 4.04
CA LEU A 185 1.27 -3.19 4.24
C LEU A 185 2.67 -2.57 4.29
N TYR A 186 3.60 -3.25 4.96
CA TYR A 186 5.00 -2.83 4.97
C TYR A 186 5.95 -4.02 4.94
N TYR A 187 7.14 -3.80 4.39
CA TYR A 187 8.24 -4.74 4.52
C TYR A 187 8.87 -4.62 5.90
N ASP A 188 8.92 -5.72 6.64
CA ASP A 188 9.60 -5.75 7.92
C ASP A 188 11.07 -6.20 7.78
N SER A 189 11.84 -6.00 8.83
CA SER A 189 13.28 -6.29 8.90
C SER A 189 13.63 -7.76 8.66
N ASP A 190 12.68 -8.67 8.87
CA ASP A 190 12.79 -10.10 8.56
C ASP A 190 12.50 -10.43 7.08
N LEU A 191 12.35 -9.41 6.23
CA LEU A 191 12.02 -9.49 4.80
C LEU A 191 10.62 -10.04 4.53
N THR A 192 9.75 -10.10 5.53
CA THR A 192 8.34 -10.45 5.35
C THR A 192 7.49 -9.20 5.17
N ILE A 193 6.32 -9.37 4.56
CA ILE A 193 5.31 -8.33 4.48
C ILE A 193 4.39 -8.47 5.67
N LYS A 194 4.11 -7.35 6.36
CA LYS A 194 3.19 -7.27 7.50
C LYS A 194 2.16 -6.18 7.27
N GLN A 195 1.02 -6.31 7.94
CA GLN A 195 -0.02 -5.29 7.92
C GLN A 195 0.26 -4.24 9.00
N ALA A 196 0.18 -2.97 8.59
CA ALA A 196 0.24 -1.86 9.54
C ALA A 196 -1.06 -1.80 10.37
N GLN A 197 -0.91 -1.50 11.65
CA GLN A 197 -2.04 -1.31 12.57
C GLN A 197 -2.57 0.11 12.52
#